data_8227c932b434ec265106cce4a23e6800
#
_entry.id   8227c932b434ec265106cce4a23e6800
#
_cell.length_a   1.000
_cell.length_b   1.000
_cell.length_c   1.000
_cell.angle_alpha   90.00
_cell.angle_beta   90.00
_cell.angle_gamma   90.00
#
_symmetry.space_group_name_H-M   'P 1'
#
loop_
_entity.id
_entity.type
_entity.pdbx_description
1 polymer ?
#
loop_
_entity_poly.entity_id
_entity_poly.type
_entity_poly.pdbx_seq_one_letter_code
_entity_poly.pdbx_strand_id
1 'polypeptide(L)'
;MKIQPEFYVFNNRSYVDFYPIQFGMEACKPLHSFGPTMKQHYLFHYIISGSGTFYDTSDQREYHLTAGQGFLISPEAICSYEADEKDPWTYIWLEFDGLKTEHFLRQAGLSREQPIFSQREMPTSSPVYHEMKQILALHHQKSALVLGHLYLFISCLIDCSLTKTSSKHDENKEFYIREAINFVERNYEKAISVDDLAQVCNLNRHYFSRLFKEQMNISPQQFIIQYRLSEACELLKNTTKTLQEIAEEIGYSNQFNFSTAFKRHYQISPNRWRKIHK
;
A
#
# COMPACT_ATOMS: atom_id res chain seq x y z
N MET A 1 6.05 17.52 34.21
CA MET A 1 6.10 16.05 34.19
C MET A 1 7.05 15.66 33.08
N LYS A 2 8.20 15.05 33.36
CA LYS A 2 9.12 14.62 32.28
C LYS A 2 8.49 13.43 31.58
N ILE A 3 8.03 13.62 30.36
CA ILE A 3 7.59 12.51 29.50
C ILE A 3 8.88 11.78 29.11
N GLN A 4 9.08 10.56 29.63
CA GLN A 4 10.13 9.70 29.09
C GLN A 4 9.70 9.24 27.70
N PRO A 5 10.64 9.02 26.77
CA PRO A 5 10.30 8.49 25.46
C PRO A 5 9.57 7.14 25.63
N GLU A 6 8.35 7.06 25.11
CA GLU A 6 7.59 5.83 25.06
C GLU A 6 7.85 5.15 23.72
N PHE A 7 8.26 3.90 23.75
CA PHE A 7 8.65 3.14 22.56
C PHE A 7 8.14 1.70 22.66
N TYR A 8 7.49 1.24 21.64
CA TYR A 8 6.89 -0.10 21.56
C TYR A 8 7.16 -0.75 20.21
N VAL A 9 7.45 -2.05 20.25
CA VAL A 9 7.64 -2.90 19.05
C VAL A 9 6.43 -3.80 18.87
N PHE A 10 5.87 -3.81 17.66
CA PHE A 10 4.77 -4.68 17.31
C PHE A 10 5.29 -6.05 16.88
N ASN A 11 4.77 -7.11 17.48
CA ASN A 11 5.16 -8.47 17.12
C ASN A 11 4.32 -8.97 15.93
N ASN A 12 4.77 -8.67 14.71
CA ASN A 12 4.12 -9.15 13.50
C ASN A 12 4.49 -10.62 13.24
N ARG A 13 3.50 -11.52 13.24
CA ARG A 13 3.69 -12.95 12.91
C ARG A 13 3.05 -13.40 11.60
N SER A 14 2.14 -12.59 11.00
CA SER A 14 1.34 -13.07 9.86
C SER A 14 0.72 -11.97 8.98
N TYR A 15 0.93 -10.69 9.28
CA TYR A 15 0.35 -9.60 8.49
C TYR A 15 1.30 -9.19 7.38
N VAL A 16 0.79 -9.10 6.15
CA VAL A 16 1.59 -8.86 4.94
C VAL A 16 1.16 -7.58 4.22
N ASP A 17 -0.14 -7.24 4.27
CA ASP A 17 -0.69 -6.16 3.47
C ASP A 17 -0.34 -4.77 4.00
N PHE A 18 -0.54 -4.54 5.30
CA PHE A 18 -0.26 -3.28 5.98
C PHE A 18 -0.21 -3.53 7.50
N TYR A 19 0.93 -3.24 8.13
CA TYR A 19 1.18 -3.54 9.54
C TYR A 19 2.15 -2.55 10.19
N PRO A 20 2.00 -2.28 11.50
CA PRO A 20 2.96 -1.47 12.24
C PRO A 20 4.19 -2.31 12.59
N ILE A 21 5.33 -1.64 12.76
CA ILE A 21 6.59 -2.26 13.19
C ILE A 21 6.93 -1.77 14.60
N GLN A 22 6.98 -0.48 14.76
CA GLN A 22 7.24 0.16 16.05
C GLN A 22 6.60 1.56 16.07
N PHE A 23 6.35 2.06 17.25
CA PHE A 23 5.71 3.35 17.45
C PHE A 23 6.06 3.93 18.82
N GLY A 24 5.95 5.23 18.95
CA GLY A 24 6.28 5.90 20.18
C GLY A 24 5.98 7.39 20.17
N MET A 25 6.31 8.04 21.28
CA MET A 25 6.16 9.48 21.47
C MET A 25 7.33 10.02 22.27
N GLU A 26 7.81 11.20 21.92
CA GLU A 26 8.90 11.86 22.62
C GLU A 26 8.70 13.37 22.67
N ALA A 27 8.92 13.93 23.89
CA ALA A 27 9.13 15.36 24.08
C ALA A 27 10.63 15.65 24.01
N CYS A 28 11.07 16.19 22.90
CA CYS A 28 12.48 16.41 22.63
C CYS A 28 13.09 17.52 23.52
N LYS A 29 14.37 17.38 23.79
CA LYS A 29 15.15 18.48 24.35
C LYS A 29 15.55 19.46 23.26
N PRO A 30 15.93 20.70 23.61
CA PRO A 30 16.55 21.61 22.65
C PRO A 30 17.70 20.94 21.89
N LEU A 31 17.74 21.14 20.57
CA LEU A 31 18.76 20.59 19.66
C LEU A 31 18.86 19.06 19.70
N HIS A 32 17.81 18.36 20.16
CA HIS A 32 17.77 16.91 20.08
C HIS A 32 17.75 16.51 18.60
N SER A 33 18.80 15.80 18.18
CA SER A 33 18.98 15.39 16.79
C SER A 33 19.00 13.89 16.63
N PHE A 34 18.56 13.41 15.48
CA PHE A 34 18.58 12.02 15.09
C PHE A 34 19.09 11.87 13.65
N GLY A 35 19.99 10.93 13.44
CA GLY A 35 20.60 10.67 12.13
C GLY A 35 22.00 11.29 11.98
N PRO A 36 22.58 11.27 10.75
CA PRO A 36 21.99 10.69 9.54
C PRO A 36 21.72 9.18 9.68
N THR A 37 20.55 8.76 9.20
CA THR A 37 20.11 7.34 9.25
C THR A 37 19.41 6.94 7.96
N MET A 38 19.39 5.65 7.72
CA MET A 38 18.62 5.02 6.65
C MET A 38 17.67 4.00 7.26
N LYS A 39 16.38 4.10 6.96
CA LYS A 39 15.35 3.16 7.41
C LYS A 39 15.06 2.12 6.35
N GLN A 40 14.63 0.94 6.76
CA GLN A 40 14.20 -0.13 5.84
C GLN A 40 12.68 -0.13 5.61
N HIS A 41 11.94 0.62 6.43
CA HIS A 41 10.49 0.71 6.43
C HIS A 41 10.06 2.16 6.45
N TYR A 42 8.79 2.42 6.17
CA TYR A 42 8.21 3.75 6.24
C TYR A 42 8.08 4.20 7.69
N LEU A 43 8.52 5.42 8.01
CA LEU A 43 8.42 6.02 9.33
C LEU A 43 7.77 7.40 9.21
N PHE A 44 6.61 7.55 9.83
CA PHE A 44 5.87 8.80 9.85
C PHE A 44 5.93 9.45 11.22
N HIS A 45 6.31 10.73 11.26
CA HIS A 45 6.29 11.57 12.45
C HIS A 45 5.17 12.60 12.34
N TYR A 46 4.47 12.83 13.44
CA TYR A 46 3.49 13.88 13.57
C TYR A 46 3.86 14.81 14.73
N ILE A 47 3.95 16.12 14.46
CA ILE A 47 4.38 17.14 15.43
C ILE A 47 3.17 17.60 16.22
N ILE A 48 3.17 17.37 17.53
CA ILE A 48 2.09 17.71 18.45
C ILE A 48 2.23 19.16 18.92
N SER A 49 3.45 19.59 19.21
CA SER A 49 3.79 20.95 19.67
C SER A 49 5.25 21.27 19.34
N GLY A 50 5.59 22.54 19.34
CA GLY A 50 6.94 23.02 19.05
C GLY A 50 7.30 22.95 17.58
N SER A 51 8.59 23.04 17.28
CA SER A 51 9.16 23.10 15.94
C SER A 51 10.47 22.36 15.82
N GLY A 52 10.93 22.16 14.59
CA GLY A 52 12.22 21.56 14.27
C GLY A 52 12.45 21.47 12.77
N THR A 53 13.55 20.87 12.39
CA THR A 53 13.98 20.76 10.99
C THR A 53 14.17 19.30 10.59
N PHE A 54 13.59 18.92 9.48
CA PHE A 54 13.83 17.65 8.80
C PHE A 54 14.72 17.88 7.58
N TYR A 55 15.80 17.10 7.47
CA TYR A 55 16.79 17.16 6.40
C TYR A 55 16.72 15.88 5.58
N ASP A 56 16.30 16.00 4.32
CA ASP A 56 16.46 14.94 3.32
C ASP A 56 17.83 15.07 2.67
N THR A 57 18.78 14.27 3.13
CA THR A 57 20.16 14.32 2.64
C THR A 57 20.27 13.81 1.20
N SER A 58 19.35 12.95 0.76
CA SER A 58 19.37 12.39 -0.60
C SER A 58 19.09 13.47 -1.65
N ASP A 59 18.15 14.37 -1.35
CA ASP A 59 17.72 15.46 -2.25
C ASP A 59 18.26 16.83 -1.85
N GLN A 60 19.07 16.91 -0.79
CA GLN A 60 19.62 18.16 -0.21
C GLN A 60 18.50 19.16 0.12
N ARG A 61 17.37 18.69 0.63
CA ARG A 61 16.22 19.51 1.01
C ARG A 61 16.13 19.64 2.51
N GLU A 62 15.72 20.83 2.94
CA GLU A 62 15.50 21.18 4.34
C GLU A 62 14.08 21.66 4.54
N TYR A 63 13.42 21.12 5.57
CA TYR A 63 12.03 21.43 5.87
C TYR A 63 11.89 21.86 7.32
N HIS A 64 11.54 23.14 7.52
CA HIS A 64 11.19 23.67 8.86
C HIS A 64 9.72 23.33 9.14
N LEU A 65 9.48 22.59 10.20
CA LEU A 65 8.19 22.03 10.53
C LEU A 65 7.72 22.46 11.91
N THR A 66 6.40 22.62 12.03
CA THR A 66 5.74 23.07 13.27
C THR A 66 4.57 22.14 13.63
N ALA A 67 3.98 22.39 14.78
CA ALA A 67 2.82 21.63 15.28
C ALA A 67 1.70 21.52 14.25
N GLY A 68 1.11 20.34 14.12
CA GLY A 68 0.07 20.00 13.12
C GLY A 68 0.61 19.52 11.77
N GLN A 69 1.90 19.59 11.57
CA GLN A 69 2.58 19.00 10.40
C GLN A 69 3.19 17.65 10.75
N GLY A 70 3.54 16.90 9.72
CA GLY A 70 4.25 15.64 9.85
C GLY A 70 5.25 15.44 8.72
N PHE A 71 6.12 14.47 8.87
CA PHE A 71 7.05 14.09 7.82
C PHE A 71 7.19 12.56 7.71
N LEU A 72 7.36 12.11 6.48
CA LEU A 72 7.54 10.72 6.11
C LEU A 72 9.01 10.45 5.77
N ILE A 73 9.60 9.47 6.42
CA ILE A 73 10.88 8.88 6.03
C ILE A 73 10.57 7.62 5.24
N SER A 74 10.91 7.62 3.95
CA SER A 74 10.75 6.47 3.06
C SER A 74 11.89 5.47 3.22
N PRO A 75 11.69 4.18 2.88
CA PRO A 75 12.76 3.20 2.83
C PRO A 75 13.96 3.69 2.00
N GLU A 76 15.17 3.36 2.44
CA GLU A 76 16.44 3.69 1.78
C GLU A 76 16.75 5.20 1.63
N ALA A 77 15.91 6.10 2.17
CA ALA A 77 16.22 7.51 2.23
C ALA A 77 17.22 7.79 3.38
N ILE A 78 18.27 8.56 3.06
CA ILE A 78 19.20 9.04 4.09
C ILE A 78 18.67 10.38 4.57
N CYS A 79 18.38 10.47 5.85
CA CYS A 79 17.80 11.66 6.46
C CYS A 79 18.32 11.89 7.89
N SER A 80 18.14 13.11 8.34
CA SER A 80 18.31 13.50 9.75
C SER A 80 17.22 14.52 10.13
N TYR A 81 17.01 14.71 11.42
CA TYR A 81 16.10 15.74 11.91
C TYR A 81 16.57 16.25 13.27
N GLU A 82 16.22 17.50 13.57
CA GLU A 82 16.65 18.19 14.77
C GLU A 82 15.52 19.07 15.34
N ALA A 83 15.33 19.02 16.66
CA ALA A 83 14.39 19.89 17.37
C ALA A 83 14.95 21.31 17.47
N ASP A 84 14.06 22.31 17.41
CA ASP A 84 14.44 23.71 17.60
C ASP A 84 15.08 23.97 18.98
N GLU A 85 15.96 24.95 19.04
CA GLU A 85 16.67 25.30 20.27
C GLU A 85 15.75 25.94 21.32
N LYS A 86 14.79 26.77 20.89
CA LYS A 86 13.93 27.58 21.77
C LYS A 86 12.56 26.97 21.99
N ASP A 87 12.03 26.31 20.96
CA ASP A 87 10.72 25.67 20.97
C ASP A 87 10.80 24.23 20.44
N PRO A 88 11.52 23.32 21.16
CA PRO A 88 11.74 21.96 20.71
C PRO A 88 10.41 21.21 20.58
N TRP A 89 10.28 20.47 19.50
CA TRP A 89 9.05 19.72 19.23
C TRP A 89 8.80 18.56 20.20
N THR A 90 7.52 18.27 20.38
CA THR A 90 7.02 16.98 20.84
C THR A 90 6.39 16.29 19.66
N TYR A 91 6.78 15.07 19.34
CA TYR A 91 6.22 14.28 18.26
C TYR A 91 5.74 12.90 18.71
N ILE A 92 4.78 12.37 17.97
CA ILE A 92 4.41 10.96 17.96
C ILE A 92 4.83 10.37 16.61
N TRP A 93 5.32 9.14 16.62
CA TRP A 93 5.80 8.50 15.41
C TRP A 93 5.31 7.06 15.30
N LEU A 94 5.21 6.58 14.05
CA LEU A 94 4.74 5.27 13.68
C LEU A 94 5.59 4.74 12.52
N GLU A 95 6.26 3.62 12.73
CA GLU A 95 6.96 2.86 11.69
C GLU A 95 6.06 1.72 11.24
N PHE A 96 5.85 1.59 9.93
CA PHE A 96 4.93 0.62 9.32
C PHE A 96 5.41 0.20 7.95
N ASP A 97 4.89 -0.95 7.47
CA ASP A 97 5.20 -1.48 6.15
C ASP A 97 4.06 -2.38 5.66
N GLY A 98 4.23 -2.94 4.45
CA GLY A 98 3.33 -3.88 3.81
C GLY A 98 3.09 -3.58 2.34
N LEU A 99 2.53 -4.56 1.63
CA LEU A 99 2.33 -4.50 0.17
C LEU A 99 1.47 -3.32 -0.30
N LYS A 100 0.59 -2.78 0.58
CA LYS A 100 -0.30 -1.65 0.27
C LYS A 100 0.21 -0.30 0.76
N THR A 101 1.33 -0.26 1.47
CA THR A 101 1.83 0.96 2.13
C THR A 101 2.07 2.09 1.14
N GLU A 102 2.81 1.83 0.07
CA GLU A 102 3.10 2.84 -0.94
C GLU A 102 1.84 3.38 -1.62
N HIS A 103 0.88 2.51 -1.92
CA HIS A 103 -0.41 2.89 -2.50
C HIS A 103 -1.18 3.86 -1.58
N PHE A 104 -1.30 3.55 -0.29
CA PHE A 104 -1.98 4.42 0.67
C PHE A 104 -1.27 5.76 0.86
N LEU A 105 0.06 5.76 0.95
CA LEU A 105 0.83 6.99 1.09
C LEU A 105 0.67 7.91 -0.13
N ARG A 106 0.66 7.36 -1.34
CA ARG A 106 0.38 8.13 -2.57
C ARG A 106 -1.02 8.75 -2.55
N GLN A 107 -2.03 8.04 -2.05
CA GLN A 107 -3.38 8.61 -1.87
C GLN A 107 -3.38 9.79 -0.89
N ALA A 108 -2.54 9.76 0.14
CA ALA A 108 -2.33 10.88 1.05
C ALA A 108 -1.48 12.01 0.46
N GLY A 109 -0.97 11.86 -0.78
CA GLY A 109 -0.04 12.81 -1.41
C GLY A 109 1.36 12.78 -0.82
N LEU A 110 1.72 11.67 -0.17
CA LEU A 110 3.02 11.45 0.45
C LEU A 110 3.87 10.50 -0.38
N SER A 111 5.10 10.89 -0.59
CA SER A 111 6.12 10.09 -1.27
C SER A 111 7.52 10.51 -0.78
N ARG A 112 8.57 9.89 -1.34
CA ARG A 112 9.94 10.31 -1.10
C ARG A 112 10.19 11.75 -1.56
N GLU A 113 9.62 12.16 -2.70
CA GLU A 113 9.76 13.50 -3.28
C GLU A 113 8.87 14.54 -2.57
N GLN A 114 7.81 14.09 -1.92
CA GLN A 114 6.84 14.90 -1.17
C GLN A 114 6.64 14.33 0.24
N PRO A 115 7.65 14.45 1.12
CA PRO A 115 7.62 13.80 2.42
C PRO A 115 6.80 14.53 3.49
N ILE A 116 6.31 15.75 3.21
CA ILE A 116 5.69 16.61 4.20
C ILE A 116 4.17 16.47 4.19
N PHE A 117 3.63 16.15 5.36
CA PHE A 117 2.19 16.19 5.65
C PHE A 117 1.80 17.53 6.26
N SER A 118 0.70 18.08 5.78
CA SER A 118 0.06 19.27 6.37
C SER A 118 -1.45 19.08 6.38
N GLN A 119 -2.11 19.68 7.36
CA GLN A 119 -3.56 19.62 7.56
C GLN A 119 -4.12 20.97 8.00
N ARG A 120 -5.46 21.10 8.04
CA ARG A 120 -6.15 22.32 8.50
C ARG A 120 -6.51 22.28 9.98
N GLU A 121 -6.66 21.10 10.53
CA GLU A 121 -7.10 20.88 11.89
C GLU A 121 -6.03 21.31 12.90
N MET A 122 -6.47 21.72 14.08
CA MET A 122 -5.57 21.99 15.21
C MET A 122 -4.83 20.70 15.60
N PRO A 123 -3.54 20.78 15.98
CA PRO A 123 -2.69 19.61 16.18
C PRO A 123 -3.28 18.55 17.11
N THR A 124 -3.84 18.96 18.24
CA THR A 124 -4.38 18.05 19.27
C THR A 124 -5.80 17.54 18.99
N SER A 125 -6.54 18.18 18.07
CA SER A 125 -7.86 17.72 17.62
C SER A 125 -7.83 16.98 16.28
N SER A 126 -6.65 16.78 15.73
CA SER A 126 -6.45 16.04 14.48
C SER A 126 -6.90 14.58 14.60
N PRO A 127 -7.72 14.08 13.66
CA PRO A 127 -8.04 12.65 13.57
C PRO A 127 -6.77 11.78 13.41
N VAL A 128 -5.76 12.27 12.66
CA VAL A 128 -4.47 11.58 12.48
C VAL A 128 -3.77 11.39 13.82
N TYR A 129 -3.65 12.47 14.61
CA TYR A 129 -3.07 12.38 15.95
C TYR A 129 -3.87 11.47 16.87
N HIS A 130 -5.21 11.54 16.81
CA HIS A 130 -6.08 10.69 17.62
C HIS A 130 -5.81 9.21 17.38
N GLU A 131 -5.75 8.78 16.13
CA GLU A 131 -5.52 7.37 15.79
C GLU A 131 -4.10 6.91 16.18
N MET A 132 -3.08 7.73 15.97
CA MET A 132 -1.71 7.42 16.43
C MET A 132 -1.65 7.27 17.96
N LYS A 133 -2.38 8.10 18.69
CA LYS A 133 -2.49 8.03 20.16
C LYS A 133 -3.23 6.76 20.61
N GLN A 134 -4.27 6.31 19.88
CA GLN A 134 -4.94 5.05 20.16
C GLN A 134 -3.99 3.85 19.95
N ILE A 135 -3.21 3.83 18.87
CA ILE A 135 -2.19 2.80 18.63
C ILE A 135 -1.21 2.74 19.82
N LEU A 136 -0.73 3.89 20.29
CA LEU A 136 0.18 3.98 21.44
C LEU A 136 -0.46 3.45 22.73
N ALA A 137 -1.71 3.83 23.00
CA ALA A 137 -2.43 3.40 24.20
C ALA A 137 -2.75 1.89 24.22
N LEU A 138 -2.90 1.29 23.04
CA LEU A 138 -3.34 -0.10 22.86
C LEU A 138 -2.19 -1.10 22.67
N HIS A 139 -0.94 -0.69 22.87
CA HIS A 139 0.24 -1.53 22.60
C HIS A 139 0.27 -2.88 23.35
N HIS A 140 -0.43 -3.00 24.48
CA HIS A 140 -0.58 -4.25 25.22
C HIS A 140 -1.84 -5.06 24.82
N GLN A 141 -2.65 -4.54 23.90
CA GLN A 141 -3.91 -5.14 23.50
C GLN A 141 -3.75 -6.15 22.36
N LYS A 142 -4.87 -6.72 21.92
CA LYS A 142 -4.90 -7.67 20.80
C LYS A 142 -4.41 -6.99 19.52
N SER A 143 -3.54 -7.66 18.77
CA SER A 143 -2.95 -7.17 17.51
C SER A 143 -3.98 -6.65 16.51
N ALA A 144 -5.17 -7.29 16.42
CA ALA A 144 -6.25 -6.88 15.54
C ALA A 144 -6.79 -5.47 15.85
N LEU A 145 -6.78 -5.05 17.13
CA LEU A 145 -7.23 -3.72 17.52
C LEU A 145 -6.21 -2.65 17.10
N VAL A 146 -4.93 -2.91 17.31
CA VAL A 146 -3.83 -2.04 16.84
C VAL A 146 -3.87 -1.88 15.33
N LEU A 147 -4.10 -2.98 14.58
CA LEU A 147 -4.26 -2.94 13.13
C LEU A 147 -5.51 -2.16 12.70
N GLY A 148 -6.62 -2.30 13.40
CA GLY A 148 -7.83 -1.50 13.13
C GLY A 148 -7.53 0.00 13.20
N HIS A 149 -6.84 0.45 14.24
CA HIS A 149 -6.42 1.86 14.37
C HIS A 149 -5.35 2.25 13.35
N LEU A 150 -4.49 1.34 12.90
CA LEU A 150 -3.56 1.61 11.81
C LEU A 150 -4.29 1.90 10.48
N TYR A 151 -5.35 1.14 10.17
CA TYR A 151 -6.17 1.41 8.98
C TYR A 151 -7.00 2.71 9.13
N LEU A 152 -7.48 3.03 10.33
CA LEU A 152 -8.11 4.32 10.60
C LEU A 152 -7.11 5.48 10.48
N PHE A 153 -5.89 5.31 11.00
CA PHE A 153 -4.82 6.29 10.85
C PHE A 153 -4.55 6.62 9.38
N ILE A 154 -4.36 5.60 8.53
CA ILE A 154 -4.06 5.86 7.11
C ILE A 154 -5.27 6.49 6.39
N SER A 155 -6.51 6.13 6.74
CA SER A 155 -7.71 6.77 6.22
C SER A 155 -7.75 8.26 6.60
N CYS A 156 -7.50 8.57 7.88
CA CYS A 156 -7.43 9.96 8.35
C CYS A 156 -6.29 10.74 7.68
N LEU A 157 -5.13 10.11 7.49
CA LEU A 157 -3.99 10.72 6.81
C LEU A 157 -4.35 11.10 5.36
N ILE A 158 -5.05 10.21 4.65
CA ILE A 158 -5.56 10.47 3.30
C ILE A 158 -6.58 11.60 3.31
N ASP A 159 -7.53 11.62 4.23
CA ASP A 159 -8.62 12.59 4.25
C ASP A 159 -8.17 13.99 4.67
N CYS A 160 -7.29 14.10 5.66
CA CYS A 160 -6.84 15.38 6.22
C CYS A 160 -5.70 16.05 5.43
N SER A 161 -4.99 15.31 4.58
CA SER A 161 -3.82 15.82 3.87
C SER A 161 -4.15 16.98 2.92
N LEU A 162 -3.46 18.10 3.08
CA LEU A 162 -3.51 19.24 2.16
C LEU A 162 -2.61 19.06 0.93
N THR A 163 -1.63 18.17 1.02
CA THR A 163 -0.74 17.81 -0.10
C THR A 163 -1.39 16.79 -1.04
N LYS A 164 -2.55 16.27 -0.66
CA LYS A 164 -3.39 15.43 -1.50
C LYS A 164 -3.59 16.14 -2.84
N THR A 165 -2.86 15.72 -3.83
CA THR A 165 -3.21 16.06 -5.21
C THR A 165 -4.54 15.37 -5.48
N SER A 166 -5.64 16.12 -5.38
CA SER A 166 -6.95 15.66 -5.80
C SER A 166 -6.92 15.46 -7.31
N SER A 167 -6.24 14.46 -7.76
CA SER A 167 -6.42 14.01 -9.12
C SER A 167 -7.69 13.15 -9.12
N LYS A 168 -8.83 13.78 -9.45
CA LYS A 168 -9.99 13.06 -10.02
C LYS A 168 -9.51 12.02 -11.05
N HIS A 169 -8.30 12.17 -11.53
CA HIS A 169 -7.62 11.30 -12.46
C HIS A 169 -7.14 9.97 -11.84
N ASP A 170 -6.75 9.92 -10.56
CA ASP A 170 -6.29 8.69 -9.92
C ASP A 170 -7.46 7.87 -9.36
N GLU A 171 -8.50 8.51 -8.83
CA GLU A 171 -9.77 7.84 -8.50
C GLU A 171 -10.40 7.17 -9.73
N ASN A 172 -10.34 7.85 -10.88
CA ASN A 172 -10.81 7.30 -12.15
C ASN A 172 -9.94 6.12 -12.62
N LYS A 173 -8.62 6.16 -12.42
CA LYS A 173 -7.73 5.06 -12.80
C LYS A 173 -8.03 3.78 -12.01
N GLU A 174 -8.16 3.89 -10.70
CA GLU A 174 -8.50 2.75 -9.84
C GLU A 174 -9.91 2.21 -10.18
N PHE A 175 -10.86 3.08 -10.44
CA PHE A 175 -12.19 2.70 -10.89
C PHE A 175 -12.12 1.88 -12.18
N TYR A 176 -11.38 2.32 -13.20
CA TYR A 176 -11.25 1.59 -14.46
C TYR A 176 -10.60 0.21 -14.29
N ILE A 177 -9.57 0.11 -13.43
CA ILE A 177 -8.93 -1.18 -13.17
C ILE A 177 -9.89 -2.13 -12.47
N ARG A 178 -10.64 -1.66 -11.48
CA ARG A 178 -11.64 -2.46 -10.77
C ARG A 178 -12.75 -2.94 -11.70
N GLU A 179 -13.27 -2.07 -12.56
CA GLU A 179 -14.29 -2.45 -13.55
C GLU A 179 -13.77 -3.50 -14.54
N ALA A 180 -12.52 -3.37 -15.00
CA ALA A 180 -11.89 -4.36 -15.87
C ALA A 180 -11.71 -5.71 -15.16
N ILE A 181 -11.28 -5.73 -13.90
CA ILE A 181 -11.16 -6.95 -13.09
C ILE A 181 -12.52 -7.60 -12.90
N ASN A 182 -13.53 -6.87 -12.46
CA ASN A 182 -14.91 -7.35 -12.31
C ASN A 182 -15.47 -7.93 -13.61
N PHE A 183 -15.13 -7.32 -14.75
CA PHE A 183 -15.56 -7.84 -16.05
C PHE A 183 -14.89 -9.17 -16.36
N VAL A 184 -13.59 -9.32 -16.13
CA VAL A 184 -12.88 -10.59 -16.31
C VAL A 184 -13.49 -11.68 -15.41
N GLU A 185 -13.69 -11.40 -14.13
CA GLU A 185 -14.27 -12.34 -13.16
C GLU A 185 -15.64 -12.89 -13.61
N ARG A 186 -16.47 -12.03 -14.19
CA ARG A 186 -17.82 -12.42 -14.65
C ARG A 186 -17.87 -13.05 -16.05
N ASN A 187 -16.80 -12.97 -16.83
CA ASN A 187 -16.82 -13.34 -18.23
C ASN A 187 -15.61 -14.15 -18.70
N TYR A 188 -14.70 -14.57 -17.79
CA TYR A 188 -13.46 -15.27 -18.18
C TYR A 188 -13.70 -16.55 -19.00
N GLU A 189 -14.85 -17.20 -18.82
CA GLU A 189 -15.27 -18.38 -19.58
C GLU A 189 -15.53 -18.08 -21.05
N LYS A 190 -15.84 -16.82 -21.39
CA LYS A 190 -16.16 -16.37 -22.75
C LYS A 190 -14.90 -15.93 -23.50
N ALA A 191 -15.02 -15.77 -24.81
CA ALA A 191 -13.95 -15.22 -25.64
C ALA A 191 -13.83 -13.71 -25.46
N ILE A 192 -13.31 -13.27 -24.28
CA ILE A 192 -13.05 -11.86 -23.99
C ILE A 192 -11.68 -11.42 -24.51
N SER A 193 -11.60 -10.17 -24.92
CA SER A 193 -10.41 -9.51 -25.45
C SER A 193 -10.03 -8.26 -24.63
N VAL A 194 -8.85 -7.72 -24.89
CA VAL A 194 -8.43 -6.44 -24.31
C VAL A 194 -9.30 -5.28 -24.79
N ASP A 195 -9.87 -5.39 -25.98
CA ASP A 195 -10.79 -4.37 -26.51
C ASP A 195 -12.09 -4.32 -25.70
N ASP A 196 -12.63 -5.50 -25.31
CA ASP A 196 -13.82 -5.58 -24.47
C ASP A 196 -13.58 -4.92 -23.11
N LEU A 197 -12.40 -5.15 -22.48
CA LEU A 197 -12.04 -4.50 -21.24
C LEU A 197 -11.94 -2.98 -21.38
N ALA A 198 -11.32 -2.53 -22.45
CA ALA A 198 -11.19 -1.09 -22.72
C ALA A 198 -12.58 -0.44 -22.97
N GLN A 199 -13.48 -1.15 -23.65
CA GLN A 199 -14.82 -0.68 -23.93
C GLN A 199 -15.67 -0.57 -22.65
N VAL A 200 -15.60 -1.55 -21.74
CA VAL A 200 -16.27 -1.49 -20.44
C VAL A 200 -15.85 -0.26 -19.64
N CYS A 201 -14.58 0.10 -19.74
CA CYS A 201 -14.03 1.31 -19.09
C CYS A 201 -14.31 2.60 -19.91
N ASN A 202 -14.93 2.52 -21.07
CA ASN A 202 -15.10 3.63 -22.00
C ASN A 202 -13.76 4.33 -22.37
N LEU A 203 -12.71 3.53 -22.54
CA LEU A 203 -11.36 3.97 -22.86
C LEU A 203 -10.91 3.40 -24.21
N ASN A 204 -10.00 4.08 -24.89
CA ASN A 204 -9.32 3.47 -26.02
C ASN A 204 -8.32 2.40 -25.56
N ARG A 205 -8.12 1.36 -26.37
CA ARG A 205 -7.28 0.19 -26.06
C ARG A 205 -5.86 0.55 -25.65
N HIS A 206 -5.21 1.52 -26.31
CA HIS A 206 -3.82 1.89 -26.02
C HIS A 206 -3.69 2.54 -24.66
N TYR A 207 -4.56 3.50 -24.35
CA TYR A 207 -4.58 4.16 -23.06
C TYR A 207 -4.91 3.17 -21.94
N PHE A 208 -5.95 2.35 -22.12
CA PHE A 208 -6.32 1.31 -21.16
C PHE A 208 -5.17 0.33 -20.89
N SER A 209 -4.51 -0.19 -21.94
CA SER A 209 -3.42 -1.17 -21.78
C SER A 209 -2.23 -0.60 -21.04
N ARG A 210 -1.88 0.67 -21.28
CA ARG A 210 -0.83 1.39 -20.55
C ARG A 210 -1.22 1.57 -19.10
N LEU A 211 -2.41 2.11 -18.84
CA LEU A 211 -2.95 2.34 -17.51
C LEU A 211 -2.99 1.05 -16.69
N PHE A 212 -3.52 -0.03 -17.27
CA PHE A 212 -3.62 -1.33 -16.62
C PHE A 212 -2.24 -1.87 -16.25
N LYS A 213 -1.26 -1.75 -17.17
CA LYS A 213 0.11 -2.19 -16.93
C LYS A 213 0.81 -1.35 -15.85
N GLU A 214 0.58 -0.03 -15.81
CA GLU A 214 1.10 0.87 -14.77
C GLU A 214 0.56 0.51 -13.38
N GLN A 215 -0.72 0.14 -13.28
CA GLN A 215 -1.37 -0.15 -12.00
C GLN A 215 -1.17 -1.60 -11.53
N MET A 216 -1.15 -2.56 -12.45
CA MET A 216 -1.12 -4.00 -12.13
C MET A 216 0.25 -4.66 -12.36
N ASN A 217 1.23 -3.93 -12.91
CA ASN A 217 2.55 -4.42 -13.33
C ASN A 217 2.53 -5.57 -14.36
N ILE A 218 1.35 -5.91 -14.91
CA ILE A 218 1.15 -6.91 -15.96
C ILE A 218 0.21 -6.35 -17.02
N SER A 219 0.32 -6.86 -18.26
CA SER A 219 -0.61 -6.45 -19.31
C SER A 219 -2.01 -7.02 -19.08
N PRO A 220 -3.10 -6.37 -19.60
CA PRO A 220 -4.46 -6.89 -19.50
C PRO A 220 -4.59 -8.31 -20.07
N GLN A 221 -3.91 -8.61 -21.16
CA GLN A 221 -3.90 -9.96 -21.75
C GLN A 221 -3.26 -10.99 -20.82
N GLN A 222 -2.16 -10.63 -20.16
CA GLN A 222 -1.52 -11.49 -19.17
C GLN A 222 -2.42 -11.72 -17.96
N PHE A 223 -3.16 -10.70 -17.52
CA PHE A 223 -4.12 -10.81 -16.43
C PHE A 223 -5.24 -11.81 -16.76
N ILE A 224 -5.88 -11.70 -17.93
CA ILE A 224 -6.91 -12.66 -18.38
C ILE A 224 -6.36 -14.10 -18.36
N ILE A 225 -5.14 -14.29 -18.90
CA ILE A 225 -4.52 -15.61 -18.92
C ILE A 225 -4.27 -16.14 -17.50
N GLN A 226 -3.69 -15.32 -16.62
CA GLN A 226 -3.41 -15.72 -15.25
C GLN A 226 -4.68 -16.04 -14.47
N TYR A 227 -5.73 -15.23 -14.64
CA TYR A 227 -7.03 -15.47 -14.01
C TYR A 227 -7.61 -16.82 -14.43
N ARG A 228 -7.67 -17.12 -15.74
CA ARG A 228 -8.13 -18.41 -16.27
C ARG A 228 -7.32 -19.59 -15.74
N LEU A 229 -6.01 -19.42 -15.63
CA LEU A 229 -5.13 -20.48 -15.12
C LEU A 229 -5.30 -20.70 -13.62
N SER A 230 -5.62 -19.68 -12.83
CA SER A 230 -5.96 -19.85 -11.41
C SER A 230 -7.27 -20.62 -11.23
N GLU A 231 -8.30 -20.32 -12.02
CA GLU A 231 -9.56 -21.09 -12.03
C GLU A 231 -9.32 -22.55 -12.47
N ALA A 232 -8.44 -22.77 -13.46
CA ALA A 232 -8.02 -24.12 -13.83
C ALA A 232 -7.42 -24.90 -12.68
N CYS A 233 -6.63 -24.28 -11.82
CA CYS A 233 -6.04 -24.92 -10.65
C CYS A 233 -7.13 -25.40 -9.68
N GLU A 234 -8.16 -24.60 -9.45
CA GLU A 234 -9.29 -24.99 -8.60
C GLU A 234 -10.07 -26.16 -9.22
N LEU A 235 -10.34 -26.13 -10.53
CA LEU A 235 -11.00 -27.25 -11.22
C LEU A 235 -10.15 -28.52 -11.23
N LEU A 236 -8.83 -28.40 -11.45
CA LEU A 236 -7.90 -29.54 -11.43
C LEU A 236 -7.85 -30.21 -10.04
N LYS A 237 -7.93 -29.43 -8.99
CA LYS A 237 -7.87 -29.89 -7.59
C LYS A 237 -9.19 -30.51 -7.14
N ASN A 238 -10.29 -29.82 -7.42
CA ASN A 238 -11.58 -30.12 -6.79
C ASN A 238 -12.49 -31.00 -7.66
N THR A 239 -12.11 -31.31 -8.90
CA THR A 239 -12.96 -32.09 -9.84
C THR A 239 -12.21 -33.25 -10.50
N THR A 240 -12.97 -34.15 -11.14
CA THR A 240 -12.43 -35.21 -12.00
C THR A 240 -12.53 -34.89 -13.48
N LYS A 241 -12.89 -33.67 -13.86
CA LYS A 241 -13.04 -33.20 -15.24
C LYS A 241 -11.77 -33.48 -16.06
N THR A 242 -11.97 -33.82 -17.33
CA THR A 242 -10.88 -33.97 -18.30
C THR A 242 -10.24 -32.61 -18.58
N LEU A 243 -9.03 -32.61 -19.14
CA LEU A 243 -8.37 -31.34 -19.52
C LEU A 243 -9.10 -30.59 -20.62
N GLN A 244 -9.85 -31.30 -21.48
CA GLN A 244 -10.69 -30.70 -22.53
C GLN A 244 -11.85 -29.93 -21.88
N GLU A 245 -12.58 -30.56 -20.96
CA GLU A 245 -13.70 -29.93 -20.24
C GLU A 245 -13.24 -28.71 -19.44
N ILE A 246 -12.08 -28.82 -18.76
CA ILE A 246 -11.51 -27.67 -18.03
C ILE A 246 -11.14 -26.54 -19.00
N ALA A 247 -10.49 -26.87 -20.12
CA ALA A 247 -10.12 -25.86 -21.12
C ALA A 247 -11.32 -25.08 -21.63
N GLU A 248 -12.41 -25.76 -21.95
CA GLU A 248 -13.67 -25.14 -22.39
C GLU A 248 -14.29 -24.25 -21.32
N GLU A 249 -14.34 -24.75 -20.08
CA GLU A 249 -14.93 -24.04 -18.95
C GLU A 249 -14.18 -22.75 -18.57
N ILE A 250 -12.86 -22.70 -18.79
CA ILE A 250 -12.06 -21.50 -18.52
C ILE A 250 -11.83 -20.63 -19.78
N GLY A 251 -12.57 -20.87 -20.86
CA GLY A 251 -12.57 -20.05 -22.06
C GLY A 251 -11.39 -20.27 -23.01
N TYR A 252 -10.79 -21.46 -23.02
CA TYR A 252 -9.83 -21.87 -24.04
C TYR A 252 -10.54 -22.64 -25.14
N SER A 253 -10.15 -22.38 -26.39
CA SER A 253 -10.74 -23.05 -27.57
C SER A 253 -10.43 -24.55 -27.65
N ASN A 254 -9.38 -25.02 -26.99
CA ASN A 254 -8.99 -26.44 -26.97
C ASN A 254 -7.98 -26.72 -25.86
N GLN A 255 -7.85 -28.02 -25.50
CA GLN A 255 -6.94 -28.53 -24.49
C GLN A 255 -5.46 -28.20 -24.77
N PHE A 256 -5.04 -28.15 -26.05
CA PHE A 256 -3.63 -27.92 -26.41
C PHE A 256 -3.20 -26.49 -26.01
N ASN A 257 -4.00 -25.50 -26.38
CA ASN A 257 -3.75 -24.10 -26.03
C ASN A 257 -3.73 -23.87 -24.52
N PHE A 258 -4.68 -24.46 -23.80
CA PHE A 258 -4.71 -24.46 -22.35
C PHE A 258 -3.44 -25.10 -21.76
N SER A 259 -3.10 -26.34 -22.15
CA SER A 259 -1.95 -27.05 -21.59
C SER A 259 -0.63 -26.34 -21.86
N THR A 260 -0.49 -25.69 -23.01
CA THR A 260 0.69 -24.89 -23.36
C THR A 260 0.79 -23.64 -22.48
N ALA A 261 -0.30 -22.90 -22.32
CA ALA A 261 -0.35 -21.72 -21.45
C ALA A 261 -0.07 -22.08 -19.98
N PHE A 262 -0.69 -23.15 -19.50
CA PHE A 262 -0.51 -23.66 -18.13
C PHE A 262 0.93 -24.06 -17.87
N LYS A 263 1.56 -24.87 -18.76
CA LYS A 263 2.95 -25.28 -18.63
C LYS A 263 3.92 -24.08 -18.68
N ARG A 264 3.62 -23.08 -19.52
CA ARG A 264 4.41 -21.85 -19.58
C ARG A 264 4.36 -21.05 -18.28
N HIS A 265 3.21 -21.01 -17.62
CA HIS A 265 3.02 -20.23 -16.38
C HIS A 265 3.52 -20.99 -15.14
N TYR A 266 3.12 -22.24 -14.95
CA TYR A 266 3.44 -23.05 -13.76
C TYR A 266 4.68 -23.95 -13.91
N GLN A 267 5.33 -23.96 -15.07
CA GLN A 267 6.51 -24.78 -15.42
C GLN A 267 6.26 -26.30 -15.39
N ILE A 268 5.05 -26.76 -15.11
CA ILE A 268 4.62 -28.16 -15.12
C ILE A 268 3.31 -28.34 -15.88
N SER A 269 3.04 -29.55 -16.38
CA SER A 269 1.80 -29.81 -17.09
C SER A 269 0.57 -29.86 -16.15
N PRO A 270 -0.66 -29.56 -16.63
CA PRO A 270 -1.87 -29.64 -15.82
C PRO A 270 -2.05 -31.01 -15.15
N ASN A 271 -1.79 -32.12 -15.87
CA ASN A 271 -1.86 -33.46 -15.30
C ASN A 271 -0.87 -33.71 -14.18
N ARG A 272 0.37 -33.19 -14.30
CA ARG A 272 1.38 -33.31 -13.25
C ARG A 272 0.98 -32.45 -12.06
N TRP A 273 0.47 -31.25 -12.30
CA TRP A 273 -0.02 -30.33 -11.25
C TRP A 273 -1.14 -31.01 -10.46
N ARG A 274 -2.14 -31.60 -11.13
CA ARG A 274 -3.25 -32.36 -10.52
C ARG A 274 -2.74 -33.49 -9.61
N LYS A 275 -1.73 -34.23 -10.03
CA LYS A 275 -1.16 -35.32 -9.23
C LYS A 275 -0.45 -34.88 -7.96
N ILE A 276 0.07 -33.65 -7.95
CA ILE A 276 0.81 -33.11 -6.80
C ILE A 276 -0.14 -32.48 -5.77
N HIS A 277 -1.29 -31.95 -6.21
CA HIS A 277 -2.21 -31.16 -5.37
C HIS A 277 -3.53 -31.86 -5.05
N LYS A 278 -3.76 -33.07 -5.55
CA LYS A 278 -4.79 -34.01 -5.16
C LYS A 278 -4.26 -34.96 -4.11
#